data_413731be3a0131e1cdf2c79841c21d2c
#
_entry.id   413731be3a0131e1cdf2c79841c21d2c
#
_cell.length_a   1.000
_cell.length_b   1.000
_cell.length_c   1.000
_cell.angle_alpha   90.00
_cell.angle_beta   90.00
_cell.angle_gamma   90.00
#
_symmetry.space_group_name_H-M   'P 1'
#
loop_
_entity.id
_entity.type
_entity.pdbx_description
1 polymer ?
#
loop_
_entity_poly.entity_id
_entity_poly.type
_entity_poly.pdbx_seq_one_letter_code
_entity_poly.pdbx_strand_id
1 'polypeptide(L)'
;MKPTATAPDTALAAGAKKEIQLIPLLITVSFGIIIWFIPPPAGVKPEAWHLLAIFLATILGIILKAASMGTLCMLAIALVALTGVLAPGDPAKSITLALRSFGDKVIWLIGISFFIARGFIKTGLGSRIAYVFIKLFGKSPLGLAYSLGAADLILAPAIPSNTARGGGIIYPIMKSMSMSLGSMPDKPETHRKVGAYLTMNSYYMNLIASAMFLTGTASNPMCQKFAADLGIHISWMSWFWAAIVPGLASVLIIPYLLFKVFPPELKKTTEAPAMAAVKLKEMGAITRNEWLMVLAFVILLVLWMTGDIFKIDATTTAFIGLTILLLTQVLTWEDVKSEKAAWDTIVWFATLVMMAGSLNDLGFIPWFGKLIQTQLLGLAWTIAFPIIILVYFFSHYLFASATAHVAAMYAALLAVGIAMGVPPLLLALMLGFTGSLYGTLTHYAHGTAPVFFGSGYVDVKHWWTTGLIIGIALLAIWMGLGGLWWKVTGIY
;
A
#
# COMPACT_ATOMS: atom_id res chain seq x y z
N MET A 1 -6.13 -59.11 12.49
CA MET A 1 -6.02 -58.23 11.32
C MET A 1 -4.91 -57.24 11.59
N LYS A 2 -3.81 -57.31 10.84
CA LYS A 2 -2.65 -56.42 10.98
C LYS A 2 -2.98 -55.00 10.46
N PRO A 3 -2.51 -53.89 11.04
CA PRO A 3 -2.68 -52.55 10.48
C PRO A 3 -1.74 -52.38 9.26
N THR A 4 -2.31 -51.89 8.16
CA THR A 4 -1.63 -51.55 6.92
C THR A 4 -0.73 -50.33 7.16
N ALA A 5 0.51 -50.45 6.72
CA ALA A 5 1.52 -49.41 6.74
C ALA A 5 1.08 -48.20 5.89
N THR A 6 1.13 -47.03 6.51
CA THR A 6 1.03 -45.74 5.84
C THR A 6 2.26 -45.49 4.95
N ALA A 7 2.05 -45.16 3.70
CA ALA A 7 3.10 -44.75 2.76
C ALA A 7 3.82 -43.50 3.29
N PRO A 8 5.14 -43.35 3.02
CA PRO A 8 5.91 -42.21 3.50
C PRO A 8 5.55 -40.94 2.74
N ASP A 9 5.40 -39.86 3.50
CA ASP A 9 5.27 -38.47 3.04
C ASP A 9 6.48 -38.07 2.18
N THR A 10 6.41 -38.28 0.86
CA THR A 10 7.39 -37.83 -0.12
C THR A 10 7.08 -36.46 -0.74
N ALA A 11 6.16 -35.68 -0.14
CA ALA A 11 5.76 -34.37 -0.66
C ALA A 11 6.47 -33.16 0.00
N LEU A 12 7.48 -33.37 0.85
CA LEU A 12 8.15 -32.29 1.62
C LEU A 12 9.57 -31.94 1.15
N ALA A 13 9.94 -32.27 -0.11
CA ALA A 13 11.23 -31.88 -0.67
C ALA A 13 11.10 -31.03 -1.95
N ALA A 14 10.08 -30.18 -2.07
CA ALA A 14 10.15 -29.04 -3.00
C ALA A 14 11.09 -28.02 -2.34
N GLY A 15 12.32 -27.90 -2.87
CA GLY A 15 13.42 -27.14 -2.28
C GLY A 15 12.99 -25.77 -1.76
N ALA A 16 13.20 -25.54 -0.47
CA ALA A 16 13.03 -24.22 0.14
C ALA A 16 13.81 -23.22 -0.71
N LYS A 17 13.10 -22.28 -1.35
CA LYS A 17 13.71 -21.19 -2.11
C LYS A 17 14.69 -20.51 -1.15
N LYS A 18 15.98 -20.47 -1.51
CA LYS A 18 16.99 -19.80 -0.70
C LYS A 18 16.51 -18.37 -0.44
N GLU A 19 16.38 -17.99 0.79
CA GLU A 19 15.91 -16.66 1.22
C GLU A 19 16.85 -15.56 0.71
N ILE A 20 18.14 -15.89 0.57
CA ILE A 20 19.18 -15.00 0.04
C ILE A 20 19.56 -15.44 -1.36
N GLN A 21 19.46 -14.50 -2.30
CA GLN A 21 19.89 -14.68 -3.69
C GLN A 21 21.28 -14.06 -3.87
N LEU A 22 22.30 -14.89 -4.06
CA LEU A 22 23.71 -14.47 -4.03
C LEU A 22 24.05 -13.44 -5.11
N ILE A 23 23.62 -13.66 -6.38
CA ILE A 23 23.95 -12.74 -7.49
C ILE A 23 23.30 -11.36 -7.27
N PRO A 24 21.98 -11.24 -7.00
CA PRO A 24 21.38 -9.96 -6.64
C PRO A 24 22.04 -9.29 -5.44
N LEU A 25 22.43 -10.05 -4.42
CA LEU A 25 23.10 -9.51 -3.23
C LEU A 25 24.49 -8.95 -3.59
N LEU A 26 25.27 -9.66 -4.38
CA LEU A 26 26.57 -9.17 -4.85
C LEU A 26 26.45 -7.88 -5.68
N ILE A 27 25.47 -7.82 -6.59
CA ILE A 27 25.18 -6.60 -7.36
C ILE A 27 24.84 -5.43 -6.41
N THR A 28 23.98 -5.67 -5.44
CA THR A 28 23.56 -4.68 -4.45
C THR A 28 24.74 -4.15 -3.64
N VAL A 29 25.56 -5.04 -3.10
CA VAL A 29 26.74 -4.68 -2.30
C VAL A 29 27.77 -3.94 -3.14
N SER A 30 28.08 -4.43 -4.35
CA SER A 30 29.02 -3.77 -5.26
C SER A 30 28.55 -2.36 -5.63
N PHE A 31 27.25 -2.18 -5.91
CA PHE A 31 26.67 -0.89 -6.19
C PHE A 31 26.84 0.10 -5.00
N GLY A 32 26.55 -0.36 -3.78
CA GLY A 32 26.75 0.44 -2.58
C GLY A 32 28.23 0.85 -2.37
N ILE A 33 29.15 -0.10 -2.55
CA ILE A 33 30.60 0.14 -2.44
C ILE A 33 31.06 1.16 -3.49
N ILE A 34 30.61 1.02 -4.74
CA ILE A 34 30.98 1.97 -5.81
C ILE A 34 30.55 3.38 -5.43
N ILE A 35 29.29 3.60 -5.02
CA ILE A 35 28.81 4.93 -4.62
C ILE A 35 29.57 5.45 -3.40
N TRP A 36 29.89 4.60 -2.43
CA TRP A 36 30.60 4.96 -1.22
C TRP A 36 31.96 5.62 -1.50
N PHE A 37 32.69 5.09 -2.48
CA PHE A 37 34.03 5.57 -2.85
C PHE A 37 34.03 6.69 -3.91
N ILE A 38 32.89 7.02 -4.51
CA ILE A 38 32.76 8.21 -5.36
C ILE A 38 32.83 9.45 -4.44
N PRO A 39 33.66 10.44 -4.75
CA PRO A 39 33.71 11.70 -3.98
C PRO A 39 32.33 12.36 -3.94
N PRO A 40 31.89 12.89 -2.78
CA PRO A 40 30.62 13.60 -2.69
C PRO A 40 30.64 14.84 -3.59
N PRO A 41 29.50 15.17 -4.25
CA PRO A 41 29.38 16.41 -5.02
C PRO A 41 29.58 17.65 -4.14
N ALA A 42 29.98 18.77 -4.77
CA ALA A 42 30.15 20.03 -4.06
C ALA A 42 28.87 20.43 -3.31
N GLY A 43 28.99 20.72 -2.03
CA GLY A 43 27.87 21.08 -1.15
C GLY A 43 27.21 19.93 -0.45
N VAL A 44 27.61 18.67 -0.69
CA VAL A 44 27.13 17.47 0.01
C VAL A 44 28.17 17.06 1.08
N LYS A 45 27.67 16.82 2.31
CA LYS A 45 28.53 16.30 3.38
C LYS A 45 28.90 14.83 3.11
N PRO A 46 30.14 14.39 3.44
CA PRO A 46 30.55 12.99 3.27
C PRO A 46 29.59 12.00 3.95
N GLU A 47 29.13 12.32 5.16
CA GLU A 47 28.19 11.48 5.91
C GLU A 47 26.85 11.30 5.18
N ALA A 48 26.34 12.38 4.58
CA ALA A 48 25.13 12.34 3.78
C ALA A 48 25.30 11.47 2.52
N TRP A 49 26.48 11.56 1.88
CA TRP A 49 26.81 10.77 0.69
C TRP A 49 26.97 9.26 1.01
N HIS A 50 27.65 8.96 2.10
CA HIS A 50 27.81 7.58 2.57
C HIS A 50 26.46 6.97 3.00
N LEU A 51 25.61 7.75 3.69
CA LEU A 51 24.26 7.29 4.03
C LEU A 51 23.41 7.06 2.76
N LEU A 52 23.55 7.93 1.75
CA LEU A 52 22.90 7.74 0.45
C LEU A 52 23.34 6.43 -0.21
N ALA A 53 24.63 6.09 -0.16
CA ALA A 53 25.15 4.85 -0.70
C ALA A 53 24.49 3.62 -0.04
N ILE A 54 24.37 3.61 1.30
CA ILE A 54 23.67 2.55 2.05
C ILE A 54 22.19 2.51 1.67
N PHE A 55 21.53 3.67 1.61
CA PHE A 55 20.12 3.78 1.27
C PHE A 55 19.82 3.23 -0.14
N LEU A 56 20.57 3.70 -1.15
CA LEU A 56 20.37 3.28 -2.55
C LEU A 56 20.69 1.78 -2.73
N ALA A 57 21.73 1.26 -2.05
CA ALA A 57 22.02 -0.17 -2.05
C ALA A 57 20.86 -0.96 -1.44
N THR A 58 20.32 -0.49 -0.30
CA THR A 58 19.15 -1.15 0.33
C THR A 58 17.94 -1.17 -0.60
N ILE A 59 17.61 -0.04 -1.24
CA ILE A 59 16.51 0.04 -2.21
C ILE A 59 16.77 -0.88 -3.42
N LEU A 60 17.97 -0.89 -3.97
CA LEU A 60 18.34 -1.78 -5.09
C LEU A 60 18.21 -3.26 -4.68
N GLY A 61 18.65 -3.62 -3.47
CA GLY A 61 18.51 -4.98 -2.95
C GLY A 61 17.04 -5.43 -2.82
N ILE A 62 16.16 -4.52 -2.40
CA ILE A 62 14.71 -4.75 -2.34
C ILE A 62 14.13 -4.95 -3.76
N ILE A 63 14.51 -4.11 -4.73
CA ILE A 63 14.06 -4.20 -6.13
C ILE A 63 14.51 -5.52 -6.76
N LEU A 64 15.77 -5.89 -6.58
CA LEU A 64 16.35 -7.12 -7.11
C LEU A 64 15.95 -8.38 -6.33
N LYS A 65 15.20 -8.22 -5.21
CA LYS A 65 14.82 -9.31 -4.30
C LYS A 65 16.05 -10.11 -3.82
N ALA A 66 17.13 -9.41 -3.48
CA ALA A 66 18.38 -10.01 -3.02
C ALA A 66 18.19 -10.83 -1.73
N ALA A 67 17.32 -10.36 -0.84
CA ALA A 67 16.84 -11.04 0.35
C ALA A 67 15.43 -10.49 0.72
N SER A 68 14.86 -10.96 1.84
CA SER A 68 13.64 -10.36 2.38
C SER A 68 13.87 -8.89 2.74
N MET A 69 12.82 -8.08 2.67
CA MET A 69 12.91 -6.64 2.97
C MET A 69 13.41 -6.41 4.41
N GLY A 70 12.91 -7.20 5.37
CA GLY A 70 13.37 -7.15 6.75
C GLY A 70 14.87 -7.46 6.90
N THR A 71 15.37 -8.51 6.22
CA THR A 71 16.81 -8.87 6.23
C THR A 71 17.68 -7.74 5.69
N LEU A 72 17.30 -7.12 4.55
CA LEU A 72 18.04 -6.01 3.96
C LEU A 72 18.04 -4.76 4.86
N CYS A 73 16.92 -4.50 5.51
CA CYS A 73 16.81 -3.38 6.46
C CYS A 73 17.62 -3.61 7.73
N MET A 74 17.67 -4.84 8.27
CA MET A 74 18.55 -5.15 9.39
C MET A 74 20.03 -5.00 9.01
N LEU A 75 20.41 -5.41 7.81
CA LEU A 75 21.77 -5.17 7.28
C LEU A 75 22.05 -3.68 7.19
N ALA A 76 21.10 -2.87 6.69
CA ALA A 76 21.25 -1.42 6.60
C ALA A 76 21.46 -0.77 7.97
N ILE A 77 20.68 -1.15 9.01
CA ILE A 77 20.87 -0.66 10.38
C ILE A 77 22.30 -0.99 10.87
N ALA A 78 22.74 -2.25 10.66
CA ALA A 78 24.08 -2.68 11.07
C ALA A 78 25.18 -1.86 10.37
N LEU A 79 25.04 -1.63 9.06
CA LEU A 79 25.99 -0.82 8.28
C LEU A 79 26.02 0.64 8.75
N VAL A 80 24.86 1.26 8.96
CA VAL A 80 24.74 2.63 9.49
C VAL A 80 25.43 2.77 10.85
N ALA A 81 25.22 1.78 11.73
CA ALA A 81 25.83 1.76 13.05
C ALA A 81 27.35 1.56 12.98
N LEU A 82 27.82 0.56 12.21
CA LEU A 82 29.25 0.22 12.08
C LEU A 82 30.06 1.34 11.42
N THR A 83 29.49 1.97 10.39
CA THR A 83 30.19 3.05 9.66
C THR A 83 30.14 4.39 10.38
N GLY A 84 29.26 4.55 11.37
CA GLY A 84 29.14 5.79 12.13
C GLY A 84 28.62 6.98 11.33
N VAL A 85 27.97 6.76 10.17
CA VAL A 85 27.53 7.83 9.26
C VAL A 85 26.54 8.83 9.90
N LEU A 86 25.83 8.42 10.96
CA LEU A 86 24.92 9.33 11.69
C LEU A 86 25.59 10.09 12.84
N ALA A 87 26.73 9.60 13.32
CA ALA A 87 27.51 10.24 14.37
C ALA A 87 28.99 9.87 14.19
N PRO A 88 29.75 10.59 13.34
CA PRO A 88 31.17 10.32 13.08
C PRO A 88 31.98 10.31 14.37
N GLY A 89 32.76 9.25 14.57
CA GLY A 89 33.59 9.08 15.77
C GLY A 89 32.85 8.57 17.02
N ASP A 90 31.52 8.37 16.98
CA ASP A 90 30.72 7.86 18.09
C ASP A 90 29.76 6.73 17.62
N PRO A 91 30.23 5.48 17.55
CA PRO A 91 29.39 4.35 17.13
C PRO A 91 28.20 4.08 18.07
N ALA A 92 28.35 4.36 19.37
CA ALA A 92 27.25 4.18 20.34
C ALA A 92 26.11 5.18 20.09
N LYS A 93 26.45 6.40 19.73
CA LYS A 93 25.47 7.40 19.31
C LYS A 93 24.87 7.06 17.94
N SER A 94 25.66 6.52 17.00
CA SER A 94 25.21 6.14 15.67
C SER A 94 24.10 5.06 15.73
N ILE A 95 24.28 3.99 16.53
CA ILE A 95 23.23 2.98 16.71
C ILE A 95 21.99 3.56 17.41
N THR A 96 22.17 4.45 18.39
CA THR A 96 21.04 5.12 19.04
C THR A 96 20.21 5.92 18.05
N LEU A 97 20.86 6.66 17.15
CA LEU A 97 20.20 7.41 16.08
C LEU A 97 19.55 6.48 15.04
N ALA A 98 20.20 5.37 14.67
CA ALA A 98 19.66 4.40 13.74
C ALA A 98 18.36 3.74 14.26
N LEU A 99 18.24 3.56 15.58
CA LEU A 99 17.06 2.98 16.21
C LEU A 99 15.97 4.00 16.57
N ARG A 100 16.26 5.31 16.47
CA ARG A 100 15.33 6.38 16.87
C ARG A 100 13.96 6.28 16.20
N SER A 101 13.92 5.91 14.92
CA SER A 101 12.68 5.81 14.16
C SER A 101 11.75 4.70 14.62
N PHE A 102 12.23 3.69 15.37
CA PHE A 102 11.37 2.66 15.96
C PHE A 102 10.43 3.23 17.04
N GLY A 103 10.76 4.39 17.62
CA GLY A 103 9.87 5.15 18.51
C GLY A 103 8.96 6.14 17.80
N ASP A 104 9.01 6.25 16.47
CA ASP A 104 8.15 7.17 15.74
C ASP A 104 6.69 6.69 15.74
N LYS A 105 5.78 7.60 16.08
CA LYS A 105 4.35 7.31 16.22
C LYS A 105 3.72 6.76 14.92
N VAL A 106 4.18 7.21 13.75
CA VAL A 106 3.62 6.76 12.46
C VAL A 106 3.92 5.27 12.21
N ILE A 107 5.07 4.79 12.68
CA ILE A 107 5.43 3.36 12.56
C ILE A 107 4.50 2.51 13.40
N TRP A 108 4.21 2.96 14.62
CA TRP A 108 3.25 2.30 15.50
C TRP A 108 1.81 2.39 14.99
N LEU A 109 1.41 3.52 14.36
CA LEU A 109 0.10 3.62 13.70
C LEU A 109 -0.12 2.48 12.71
N ILE A 110 0.88 2.21 11.87
CA ILE A 110 0.79 1.14 10.87
C ILE A 110 0.79 -0.24 11.54
N GLY A 111 1.73 -0.51 12.43
CA GLY A 111 1.83 -1.81 13.11
C GLY A 111 0.53 -2.17 13.82
N ILE A 112 -0.03 -1.24 14.59
CA ILE A 112 -1.29 -1.42 15.33
C ILE A 112 -2.47 -1.63 14.37
N SER A 113 -2.48 -0.91 13.27
CA SER A 113 -3.56 -1.06 12.29
C SER A 113 -3.54 -2.46 11.63
N PHE A 114 -2.37 -3.09 11.45
CA PHE A 114 -2.30 -4.51 11.06
C PHE A 114 -2.89 -5.44 12.13
N PHE A 115 -2.64 -5.17 13.41
CA PHE A 115 -3.26 -5.95 14.49
C PHE A 115 -4.78 -5.80 14.48
N ILE A 116 -5.30 -4.58 14.28
CA ILE A 116 -6.74 -4.34 14.15
C ILE A 116 -7.32 -5.09 12.94
N ALA A 117 -6.61 -5.09 11.80
CA ALA A 117 -7.00 -5.82 10.60
C ALA A 117 -7.18 -7.32 10.84
N ARG A 118 -6.34 -7.91 11.73
CA ARG A 118 -6.49 -9.30 12.17
C ARG A 118 -7.87 -9.56 12.79
N GLY A 119 -8.44 -8.57 13.50
CA GLY A 119 -9.78 -8.65 14.09
C GLY A 119 -10.89 -8.84 13.03
N PHE A 120 -10.83 -8.10 11.91
CA PHE A 120 -11.78 -8.27 10.80
C PHE A 120 -11.69 -9.65 10.17
N ILE A 121 -10.47 -10.18 10.01
CA ILE A 121 -10.25 -11.51 9.44
C ILE A 121 -10.75 -12.60 10.41
N LYS A 122 -10.38 -12.50 11.69
CA LYS A 122 -10.72 -13.49 12.71
C LYS A 122 -12.22 -13.57 12.99
N THR A 123 -12.92 -12.43 12.98
CA THR A 123 -14.38 -12.39 13.19
C THR A 123 -15.17 -12.78 11.95
N GLY A 124 -14.59 -12.70 10.75
CA GLY A 124 -15.30 -12.91 9.50
C GLY A 124 -16.17 -11.71 9.06
N LEU A 125 -16.15 -10.60 9.81
CA LEU A 125 -16.96 -9.41 9.55
C LEU A 125 -16.76 -8.86 8.13
N GLY A 126 -15.50 -8.85 7.64
CA GLY A 126 -15.19 -8.39 6.28
C GLY A 126 -15.93 -9.21 5.21
N SER A 127 -15.96 -10.53 5.35
CA SER A 127 -16.68 -11.41 4.43
C SER A 127 -18.19 -11.20 4.52
N ARG A 128 -18.73 -11.01 5.72
CA ARG A 128 -20.17 -10.72 5.91
C ARG A 128 -20.57 -9.43 5.20
N ILE A 129 -19.78 -8.36 5.34
CA ILE A 129 -20.02 -7.09 4.64
C ILE A 129 -20.07 -7.32 3.11
N ALA A 130 -19.10 -8.04 2.55
CA ALA A 130 -19.07 -8.31 1.12
C ALA A 130 -20.30 -9.13 0.65
N TYR A 131 -20.69 -10.16 1.38
CA TYR A 131 -21.89 -10.94 1.03
C TYR A 131 -23.20 -10.13 1.15
N VAL A 132 -23.30 -9.21 2.09
CA VAL A 132 -24.44 -8.28 2.20
C VAL A 132 -24.55 -7.42 0.93
N PHE A 133 -23.46 -6.80 0.48
CA PHE A 133 -23.47 -6.01 -0.75
C PHE A 133 -23.78 -6.85 -2.00
N ILE A 134 -23.21 -8.06 -2.12
CA ILE A 134 -23.51 -8.98 -3.23
C ILE A 134 -24.99 -9.35 -3.24
N LYS A 135 -25.58 -9.66 -2.07
CA LYS A 135 -27.01 -9.97 -1.94
C LYS A 135 -27.89 -8.82 -2.42
N LEU A 136 -27.49 -7.57 -2.13
CA LEU A 136 -28.27 -6.38 -2.48
C LEU A 136 -28.13 -5.98 -3.95
N PHE A 137 -26.90 -6.00 -4.49
CA PHE A 137 -26.60 -5.39 -5.78
C PHE A 137 -26.02 -6.35 -6.83
N GLY A 138 -25.76 -7.63 -6.49
CA GLY A 138 -25.02 -8.59 -7.31
C GLY A 138 -25.79 -9.19 -8.52
N LYS A 139 -26.94 -8.64 -8.95
CA LYS A 139 -27.78 -9.19 -10.03
C LYS A 139 -27.20 -9.02 -11.45
N SER A 140 -26.17 -8.19 -11.62
CA SER A 140 -25.46 -7.98 -12.88
C SER A 140 -23.94 -7.99 -12.63
N PRO A 141 -23.12 -8.29 -13.66
CA PRO A 141 -21.67 -8.22 -13.51
C PRO A 141 -21.15 -6.87 -12.97
N LEU A 142 -21.73 -5.79 -13.46
CA LEU A 142 -21.41 -4.44 -12.99
C LEU A 142 -21.85 -4.22 -11.54
N GLY A 143 -23.06 -4.67 -11.18
CA GLY A 143 -23.55 -4.62 -9.79
C GLY A 143 -22.69 -5.47 -8.85
N LEU A 144 -22.22 -6.64 -9.29
CA LEU A 144 -21.31 -7.49 -8.53
C LEU A 144 -19.94 -6.82 -8.36
N ALA A 145 -19.44 -6.15 -9.39
CA ALA A 145 -18.22 -5.37 -9.35
C ALA A 145 -18.30 -4.21 -8.32
N TYR A 146 -19.41 -3.46 -8.34
CA TYR A 146 -19.64 -2.40 -7.34
C TYR A 146 -19.83 -2.98 -5.93
N SER A 147 -20.45 -4.14 -5.79
CA SER A 147 -20.63 -4.80 -4.48
C SER A 147 -19.29 -5.13 -3.83
N LEU A 148 -18.38 -5.74 -4.59
CA LEU A 148 -17.03 -6.08 -4.11
C LEU A 148 -16.21 -4.82 -3.80
N GLY A 149 -16.30 -3.82 -4.68
CA GLY A 149 -15.63 -2.54 -4.50
C GLY A 149 -16.13 -1.76 -3.29
N ALA A 150 -17.44 -1.72 -3.05
CA ALA A 150 -18.04 -1.07 -1.88
C ALA A 150 -17.61 -1.76 -0.57
N ALA A 151 -17.55 -3.09 -0.57
CA ALA A 151 -17.05 -3.83 0.59
C ALA A 151 -15.58 -3.48 0.88
N ASP A 152 -14.73 -3.44 -0.14
CA ASP A 152 -13.32 -3.06 0.00
C ASP A 152 -13.16 -1.62 0.49
N LEU A 153 -13.97 -0.69 -0.05
CA LEU A 153 -13.97 0.72 0.35
C LEU A 153 -14.33 0.92 1.84
N ILE A 154 -15.36 0.21 2.33
CA ILE A 154 -15.76 0.30 3.75
C ILE A 154 -14.68 -0.26 4.67
N LEU A 155 -13.98 -1.31 4.24
CA LEU A 155 -12.92 -1.92 5.04
C LEU A 155 -11.60 -1.14 5.00
N ALA A 156 -11.41 -0.29 3.98
CA ALA A 156 -10.13 0.38 3.73
C ALA A 156 -9.60 1.25 4.88
N PRO A 157 -10.40 2.06 5.58
CA PRO A 157 -9.90 2.88 6.67
C PRO A 157 -9.39 2.08 7.87
N ALA A 158 -9.88 0.84 8.06
CA ALA A 158 -9.52 0.01 9.22
C ALA A 158 -8.48 -1.08 8.91
N ILE A 159 -8.25 -1.40 7.64
CA ILE A 159 -7.33 -2.46 7.22
C ILE A 159 -6.22 -1.85 6.34
N PRO A 160 -5.09 -1.43 6.93
CA PRO A 160 -4.01 -0.72 6.21
C PRO A 160 -3.15 -1.65 5.35
N SER A 161 -3.45 -2.92 5.34
CA SER A 161 -2.87 -3.88 4.41
C SER A 161 -3.84 -4.12 3.26
N ASN A 162 -3.59 -3.48 2.13
CA ASN A 162 -4.34 -3.75 0.90
C ASN A 162 -4.22 -5.22 0.47
N THR A 163 -3.11 -5.90 0.79
CA THR A 163 -2.93 -7.34 0.55
C THR A 163 -3.84 -8.17 1.45
N ALA A 164 -3.93 -7.86 2.73
CA ALA A 164 -4.83 -8.55 3.65
C ALA A 164 -6.31 -8.31 3.28
N ARG A 165 -6.67 -7.07 2.91
CA ARG A 165 -8.02 -6.68 2.53
C ARG A 165 -8.41 -7.27 1.16
N GLY A 166 -7.64 -6.93 0.12
CA GLY A 166 -7.90 -7.40 -1.25
C GLY A 166 -7.65 -8.89 -1.40
N GLY A 167 -6.50 -9.39 -0.96
CA GLY A 167 -6.10 -10.79 -1.12
C GLY A 167 -6.75 -11.73 -0.11
N GLY A 168 -6.92 -11.30 1.14
CA GLY A 168 -7.45 -12.15 2.21
C GLY A 168 -8.97 -12.15 2.34
N ILE A 169 -9.66 -11.09 1.92
CA ILE A 169 -11.12 -10.98 2.05
C ILE A 169 -11.80 -10.95 0.68
N ILE A 170 -11.47 -9.98 -0.17
CA ILE A 170 -12.19 -9.74 -1.42
C ILE A 170 -11.91 -10.82 -2.46
N TYR A 171 -10.64 -11.20 -2.64
CA TYR A 171 -10.23 -12.18 -3.65
C TYR A 171 -10.89 -13.58 -3.49
N PRO A 172 -10.94 -14.21 -2.30
CA PRO A 172 -11.61 -15.51 -2.14
C PRO A 172 -13.08 -15.44 -2.49
N ILE A 173 -13.78 -14.35 -2.14
CA ILE A 173 -15.19 -14.15 -2.43
C ILE A 173 -15.39 -13.94 -3.94
N MET A 174 -14.60 -13.07 -4.56
CA MET A 174 -14.61 -12.83 -6.00
C MET A 174 -14.39 -14.13 -6.78
N LYS A 175 -13.39 -14.94 -6.40
CA LYS A 175 -13.06 -16.21 -7.03
C LYS A 175 -14.21 -17.20 -6.89
N SER A 176 -14.77 -17.36 -5.68
CA SER A 176 -15.92 -18.23 -5.41
C SER A 176 -17.14 -17.83 -6.26
N MET A 177 -17.45 -16.52 -6.33
CA MET A 177 -18.55 -16.01 -7.16
C MET A 177 -18.30 -16.27 -8.65
N SER A 178 -17.08 -16.04 -9.14
CA SER A 178 -16.72 -16.28 -10.54
C SER A 178 -16.87 -17.75 -10.92
N MET A 179 -16.38 -18.66 -10.09
CA MET A 179 -16.48 -20.10 -10.33
C MET A 179 -17.92 -20.58 -10.36
N SER A 180 -18.76 -20.11 -9.45
CA SER A 180 -20.18 -20.48 -9.40
C SER A 180 -20.99 -19.96 -10.60
N LEU A 181 -20.54 -18.85 -11.20
CA LEU A 181 -21.11 -18.34 -12.44
C LEU A 181 -20.50 -19.01 -13.69
N GLY A 182 -19.77 -20.11 -13.51
CA GLY A 182 -19.20 -20.92 -14.59
C GLY A 182 -17.94 -20.31 -15.23
N SER A 183 -17.29 -19.35 -14.57
CA SER A 183 -15.99 -18.81 -14.98
C SER A 183 -14.89 -19.50 -14.17
N MET A 184 -14.21 -20.46 -14.78
CA MET A 184 -13.24 -21.33 -14.12
C MET A 184 -11.80 -20.90 -14.43
N PRO A 185 -10.91 -20.79 -13.43
CA PRO A 185 -9.53 -20.33 -13.66
C PRO A 185 -8.67 -21.28 -14.48
N ASP A 186 -8.97 -22.57 -14.45
CA ASP A 186 -8.30 -23.65 -15.22
C ASP A 186 -8.85 -23.83 -16.64
N LYS A 187 -9.91 -23.09 -17.03
CA LYS A 187 -10.56 -23.15 -18.34
C LYS A 187 -10.55 -21.78 -19.02
N PRO A 188 -9.49 -21.47 -19.81
CA PRO A 188 -9.31 -20.14 -20.41
C PRO A 188 -10.51 -19.65 -21.23
N GLU A 189 -11.24 -20.52 -21.89
CA GLU A 189 -12.45 -20.22 -22.67
C GLU A 189 -13.61 -19.66 -21.80
N THR A 190 -13.54 -19.84 -20.48
CA THR A 190 -14.57 -19.36 -19.55
C THR A 190 -14.18 -18.07 -18.85
N HIS A 191 -12.93 -17.60 -18.98
CA HIS A 191 -12.43 -16.45 -18.22
C HIS A 191 -13.24 -15.18 -18.49
N ARG A 192 -13.62 -14.97 -19.76
CA ARG A 192 -14.38 -13.81 -20.20
C ARG A 192 -15.84 -13.84 -19.77
N LYS A 193 -16.36 -14.98 -19.28
CA LYS A 193 -17.74 -15.00 -18.75
C LYS A 193 -17.92 -13.90 -17.71
N VAL A 194 -17.09 -13.90 -16.64
CA VAL A 194 -17.13 -12.84 -15.62
C VAL A 194 -15.82 -12.77 -14.80
N GLY A 195 -15.06 -13.85 -14.68
CA GLY A 195 -13.93 -13.97 -13.78
C GLY A 195 -12.82 -12.95 -14.08
N ALA A 196 -12.46 -12.77 -15.34
CA ALA A 196 -11.44 -11.82 -15.75
C ALA A 196 -11.85 -10.37 -15.41
N TYR A 197 -13.09 -9.99 -15.70
CA TYR A 197 -13.62 -8.66 -15.36
C TYR A 197 -13.62 -8.40 -13.85
N LEU A 198 -14.13 -9.35 -13.05
CA LEU A 198 -14.20 -9.20 -11.60
C LEU A 198 -12.81 -9.19 -10.96
N THR A 199 -11.86 -9.97 -11.49
CA THR A 199 -10.47 -9.97 -11.02
C THR A 199 -9.83 -8.59 -11.16
N MET A 200 -9.90 -8.00 -12.37
CA MET A 200 -9.33 -6.68 -12.61
C MET A 200 -10.07 -5.59 -11.86
N ASN A 201 -11.41 -5.65 -11.83
CA ASN A 201 -12.22 -4.67 -11.09
C ASN A 201 -11.88 -4.67 -9.60
N SER A 202 -11.86 -5.85 -8.97
CA SER A 202 -11.57 -5.96 -7.53
C SER A 202 -10.16 -5.46 -7.21
N TYR A 203 -9.20 -5.72 -8.09
CA TYR A 203 -7.85 -5.18 -7.94
C TYR A 203 -7.81 -3.65 -8.04
N TYR A 204 -8.43 -3.05 -9.05
CA TYR A 204 -8.44 -1.59 -9.21
C TYR A 204 -9.21 -0.89 -8.10
N MET A 205 -10.34 -1.45 -7.67
CA MET A 205 -11.09 -0.92 -6.53
C MET A 205 -10.27 -0.97 -5.24
N ASN A 206 -9.46 -2.00 -5.04
CA ASN A 206 -8.55 -2.09 -3.90
C ASN A 206 -7.49 -0.97 -3.92
N LEU A 207 -6.94 -0.61 -5.10
CA LEU A 207 -6.00 0.50 -5.23
C LEU A 207 -6.67 1.85 -4.95
N ILE A 208 -7.88 2.08 -5.51
CA ILE A 208 -8.64 3.30 -5.29
C ILE A 208 -8.98 3.47 -3.80
N ALA A 209 -9.53 2.43 -3.18
CA ALA A 209 -9.84 2.42 -1.75
C ALA A 209 -8.59 2.65 -0.89
N SER A 210 -7.44 2.10 -1.31
CA SER A 210 -6.15 2.33 -0.64
C SER A 210 -5.69 3.78 -0.73
N ALA A 211 -5.91 4.46 -1.86
CA ALA A 211 -5.57 5.87 -2.02
C ALA A 211 -6.47 6.80 -1.17
N MET A 212 -7.74 6.44 -0.95
CA MET A 212 -8.72 7.32 -0.31
C MET A 212 -8.49 7.55 1.18
N PHE A 213 -7.83 6.64 1.88
CA PHE A 213 -7.66 6.73 3.34
C PHE A 213 -6.18 6.70 3.71
N LEU A 214 -5.78 7.57 4.64
CA LEU A 214 -4.41 7.58 5.16
C LEU A 214 -4.01 6.19 5.70
N THR A 215 -4.92 5.51 6.35
CA THR A 215 -4.77 4.15 6.86
C THR A 215 -5.12 3.05 5.83
N GLY A 216 -5.32 3.39 4.55
CA GLY A 216 -5.75 2.42 3.51
C GLY A 216 -4.66 1.48 3.01
N THR A 217 -3.39 1.89 3.14
CA THR A 217 -2.20 1.09 2.84
C THR A 217 -0.99 1.62 3.61
N ALA A 218 0.00 0.77 3.88
CA ALA A 218 1.18 1.12 4.66
C ALA A 218 2.05 2.24 4.04
N SER A 219 2.01 2.43 2.72
CA SER A 219 2.74 3.50 2.05
C SER A 219 2.19 4.91 2.31
N ASN A 220 0.89 5.06 2.62
CA ASN A 220 0.30 6.39 2.84
C ASN A 220 0.83 7.10 4.11
N PRO A 221 0.88 6.46 5.29
CA PRO A 221 1.53 7.08 6.44
C PRO A 221 3.05 7.30 6.25
N MET A 222 3.70 6.53 5.36
CA MET A 222 5.09 6.82 4.98
C MET A 222 5.18 8.16 4.21
N CYS A 223 4.26 8.40 3.26
CA CYS A 223 4.16 9.69 2.58
C CYS A 223 3.89 10.83 3.57
N GLN A 224 2.97 10.61 4.53
CA GLN A 224 2.69 11.56 5.61
C GLN A 224 3.95 11.90 6.41
N LYS A 225 4.73 10.88 6.79
CA LYS A 225 5.97 11.07 7.55
C LYS A 225 7.01 11.85 6.76
N PHE A 226 7.24 11.49 5.50
CA PHE A 226 8.18 12.21 4.64
C PHE A 226 7.75 13.65 4.34
N ALA A 227 6.45 13.90 4.22
CA ALA A 227 5.92 15.26 4.12
C ALA A 227 6.16 16.06 5.42
N ALA A 228 5.94 15.44 6.58
CA ALA A 228 6.18 16.07 7.89
C ALA A 228 7.66 16.41 8.10
N ASP A 229 8.58 15.58 7.63
CA ASP A 229 10.04 15.85 7.67
C ASP A 229 10.45 17.07 6.82
N LEU A 230 9.60 17.48 5.86
CA LEU A 230 9.71 18.70 5.07
C LEU A 230 8.79 19.83 5.55
N GLY A 231 8.23 19.72 6.75
CA GLY A 231 7.37 20.73 7.37
C GLY A 231 5.92 20.77 6.87
N ILE A 232 5.47 19.74 6.13
CA ILE A 232 4.11 19.67 5.59
C ILE A 232 3.27 18.76 6.49
N HIS A 233 2.27 19.32 7.17
CA HIS A 233 1.39 18.56 8.05
C HIS A 233 0.17 18.03 7.31
N ILE A 234 0.02 16.71 7.31
CA ILE A 234 -1.14 16.00 6.75
C ILE A 234 -1.80 15.23 7.89
N SER A 235 -3.05 15.56 8.23
CA SER A 235 -3.85 14.79 9.17
C SER A 235 -4.63 13.66 8.47
N TRP A 236 -5.20 12.74 9.25
CA TRP A 236 -6.08 11.71 8.69
C TRP A 236 -7.28 12.33 7.96
N MET A 237 -7.85 13.38 8.56
CA MET A 237 -9.01 14.07 7.99
C MET A 237 -8.66 14.90 6.76
N SER A 238 -7.51 15.59 6.75
CA SER A 238 -7.07 16.36 5.57
C SER A 238 -6.77 15.45 4.38
N TRP A 239 -6.18 14.27 4.61
CA TRP A 239 -6.00 13.23 3.58
C TRP A 239 -7.36 12.77 3.02
N PHE A 240 -8.27 12.36 3.90
CA PHE A 240 -9.60 11.90 3.50
C PHE A 240 -10.38 12.97 2.74
N TRP A 241 -10.38 14.21 3.25
CA TRP A 241 -11.09 15.33 2.62
C TRP A 241 -10.54 15.66 1.22
N ALA A 242 -9.24 15.59 1.05
CA ALA A 242 -8.62 15.77 -0.26
C ALA A 242 -8.97 14.62 -1.22
N ALA A 243 -9.11 13.40 -0.72
CA ALA A 243 -9.35 12.20 -1.52
C ALA A 243 -10.82 11.95 -1.87
N ILE A 244 -11.79 12.51 -1.10
CA ILE A 244 -13.20 12.08 -1.15
C ILE A 244 -13.82 12.27 -2.55
N VAL A 245 -13.63 13.42 -3.18
CA VAL A 245 -14.23 13.72 -4.48
C VAL A 245 -13.58 12.91 -5.62
N PRO A 246 -12.25 12.95 -5.84
CA PRO A 246 -11.64 12.15 -6.89
C PRO A 246 -11.76 10.64 -6.62
N GLY A 247 -11.73 10.23 -5.36
CA GLY A 247 -11.89 8.83 -4.96
C GLY A 247 -13.29 8.29 -5.27
N LEU A 248 -14.36 8.98 -4.83
CA LEU A 248 -15.73 8.56 -5.14
C LEU A 248 -16.02 8.58 -6.65
N ALA A 249 -15.51 9.60 -7.38
CA ALA A 249 -15.60 9.61 -8.83
C ALA A 249 -14.92 8.39 -9.44
N SER A 250 -13.73 8.02 -8.94
CA SER A 250 -13.02 6.81 -9.40
C SER A 250 -13.81 5.54 -9.09
N VAL A 251 -14.38 5.42 -7.88
CA VAL A 251 -15.22 4.27 -7.46
C VAL A 251 -16.42 4.09 -8.40
N LEU A 252 -17.01 5.18 -8.88
CA LEU A 252 -18.17 5.15 -9.80
C LEU A 252 -17.76 4.91 -11.25
N ILE A 253 -16.71 5.58 -11.71
CA ILE A 253 -16.32 5.60 -13.13
C ILE A 253 -15.53 4.35 -13.51
N ILE A 254 -14.58 3.89 -12.69
CA ILE A 254 -13.64 2.84 -13.08
C ILE A 254 -14.31 1.48 -13.33
N PRO A 255 -15.25 0.97 -12.49
CA PRO A 255 -15.94 -0.27 -12.79
C PRO A 255 -16.73 -0.21 -14.10
N TYR A 256 -17.35 0.93 -14.38
CA TYR A 256 -18.09 1.14 -15.62
C TYR A 256 -17.15 1.27 -16.85
N LEU A 257 -16.06 2.01 -16.72
CA LEU A 257 -15.05 2.13 -17.77
C LEU A 257 -14.46 0.75 -18.10
N LEU A 258 -14.08 -0.01 -17.08
CA LEU A 258 -13.59 -1.38 -17.25
C LEU A 258 -14.63 -2.27 -17.93
N PHE A 259 -15.92 -2.13 -17.56
CA PHE A 259 -17.02 -2.86 -18.19
C PHE A 259 -17.13 -2.55 -19.69
N LYS A 260 -16.75 -1.35 -20.14
CA LYS A 260 -16.73 -0.95 -21.56
C LYS A 260 -15.48 -1.41 -22.29
N VAL A 261 -14.31 -1.27 -21.66
CA VAL A 261 -13.00 -1.61 -22.26
C VAL A 261 -12.75 -3.12 -22.26
N PHE A 262 -13.21 -3.80 -21.21
CA PHE A 262 -12.98 -5.23 -20.98
C PHE A 262 -14.30 -5.92 -20.55
N PRO A 263 -15.33 -5.96 -21.43
CA PRO A 263 -16.66 -6.42 -21.07
C PRO A 263 -16.71 -7.91 -20.74
N PRO A 264 -17.47 -8.30 -19.69
CA PRO A 264 -17.79 -9.71 -19.46
C PRO A 264 -18.84 -10.19 -20.47
N GLU A 265 -18.82 -11.48 -20.78
CA GLU A 265 -19.80 -12.11 -21.68
C GLU A 265 -21.18 -12.23 -21.02
N LEU A 266 -21.21 -12.58 -19.72
CA LEU A 266 -22.46 -12.64 -18.96
C LEU A 266 -23.07 -11.24 -18.85
N LYS A 267 -24.37 -11.16 -19.13
CA LYS A 267 -25.16 -9.92 -18.97
C LYS A 267 -25.91 -9.87 -17.65
N LYS A 268 -26.14 -11.01 -17.02
CA LYS A 268 -26.85 -11.16 -15.75
C LYS A 268 -26.11 -12.14 -14.84
N THR A 269 -26.14 -11.88 -13.54
CA THR A 269 -25.56 -12.70 -12.48
C THR A 269 -26.61 -12.97 -11.39
N THR A 270 -27.79 -13.33 -11.81
CA THR A 270 -28.97 -13.50 -10.92
C THR A 270 -28.78 -14.54 -9.82
N GLU A 271 -27.83 -15.45 -9.98
CA GLU A 271 -27.51 -16.50 -9.00
C GLU A 271 -26.62 -15.94 -7.85
N ALA A 272 -25.83 -14.89 -8.10
CA ALA A 272 -24.90 -14.35 -7.12
C ALA A 272 -25.58 -13.85 -5.82
N PRO A 273 -26.72 -13.14 -5.84
CA PRO A 273 -27.46 -12.79 -4.63
C PRO A 273 -27.96 -13.98 -3.83
N ALA A 274 -28.43 -15.04 -4.51
CA ALA A 274 -28.89 -16.26 -3.86
C ALA A 274 -27.75 -16.99 -3.16
N MET A 275 -26.59 -17.09 -3.82
CA MET A 275 -25.38 -17.66 -3.22
C MET A 275 -24.90 -16.86 -2.02
N ALA A 276 -24.88 -15.52 -2.13
CA ALA A 276 -24.52 -14.65 -1.01
C ALA A 276 -25.49 -14.85 0.17
N ALA A 277 -26.80 -15.03 -0.11
CA ALA A 277 -27.79 -15.32 0.93
C ALA A 277 -27.52 -16.68 1.62
N VAL A 278 -27.12 -17.72 0.86
CA VAL A 278 -26.69 -19.00 1.43
C VAL A 278 -25.48 -18.83 2.32
N LYS A 279 -24.44 -18.12 1.86
CA LYS A 279 -23.25 -17.85 2.65
C LYS A 279 -23.55 -17.08 3.92
N LEU A 280 -24.40 -16.07 3.87
CA LEU A 280 -24.87 -15.34 5.06
C LEU A 280 -25.62 -16.25 6.03
N LYS A 281 -26.42 -17.20 5.53
CA LYS A 281 -27.12 -18.20 6.36
C LYS A 281 -26.14 -19.18 7.02
N GLU A 282 -25.11 -19.63 6.29
CA GLU A 282 -24.03 -20.48 6.83
C GLU A 282 -23.26 -19.75 7.94
N MET A 283 -23.01 -18.45 7.80
CA MET A 283 -22.38 -17.62 8.83
C MET A 283 -23.26 -17.43 10.07
N GLY A 284 -24.54 -17.69 10.00
CA GLY A 284 -25.51 -17.51 11.10
C GLY A 284 -25.78 -16.06 11.44
N ALA A 285 -26.35 -15.83 12.63
CA ALA A 285 -26.58 -14.48 13.18
C ALA A 285 -25.24 -13.77 13.45
N ILE A 286 -25.29 -12.42 13.48
CA ILE A 286 -24.13 -11.62 13.84
C ILE A 286 -23.68 -12.00 15.26
N THR A 287 -22.42 -12.40 15.39
CA THR A 287 -21.85 -12.83 16.67
C THR A 287 -21.50 -11.62 17.56
N ARG A 288 -21.33 -11.88 18.88
CA ARG A 288 -20.85 -10.84 19.81
C ARG A 288 -19.52 -10.24 19.34
N ASN A 289 -18.61 -11.05 18.83
CA ASN A 289 -17.29 -10.58 18.40
C ASN A 289 -17.38 -9.70 17.13
N GLU A 290 -18.28 -10.01 16.21
CA GLU A 290 -18.57 -9.16 15.05
C GLU A 290 -19.14 -7.79 15.50
N TRP A 291 -20.09 -7.77 16.45
CA TRP A 291 -20.64 -6.52 16.99
C TRP A 291 -19.59 -5.68 17.70
N LEU A 292 -18.72 -6.30 18.51
CA LEU A 292 -17.62 -5.61 19.17
C LEU A 292 -16.61 -5.05 18.16
N MET A 293 -16.36 -5.79 17.07
CA MET A 293 -15.52 -5.32 15.97
C MET A 293 -16.13 -4.12 15.24
N VAL A 294 -17.46 -4.14 14.98
CA VAL A 294 -18.18 -3.00 14.40
C VAL A 294 -18.09 -1.80 15.33
N LEU A 295 -18.33 -1.98 16.64
CA LEU A 295 -18.25 -0.90 17.61
C LEU A 295 -16.85 -0.29 17.67
N ALA A 296 -15.81 -1.12 17.76
CA ALA A 296 -14.43 -0.66 17.75
C ALA A 296 -14.12 0.12 16.46
N PHE A 297 -14.57 -0.37 15.32
CA PHE A 297 -14.38 0.30 14.04
C PHE A 297 -15.08 1.68 13.98
N VAL A 298 -16.33 1.77 14.43
CA VAL A 298 -17.06 3.05 14.48
C VAL A 298 -16.35 4.04 15.42
N ILE A 299 -15.89 3.59 16.58
CA ILE A 299 -15.11 4.43 17.51
C ILE A 299 -13.83 4.93 16.82
N LEU A 300 -13.08 4.05 16.17
CA LEU A 300 -11.88 4.44 15.44
C LEU A 300 -12.17 5.51 14.36
N LEU A 301 -13.21 5.29 13.54
CA LEU A 301 -13.58 6.25 12.50
C LEU A 301 -13.95 7.61 13.09
N VAL A 302 -14.78 7.62 14.11
CA VAL A 302 -15.20 8.88 14.78
C VAL A 302 -13.97 9.61 15.34
N LEU A 303 -13.07 8.91 16.04
CA LEU A 303 -11.88 9.51 16.62
C LEU A 303 -10.89 10.01 15.54
N TRP A 304 -10.72 9.30 14.43
CA TRP A 304 -9.89 9.78 13.32
C TRP A 304 -10.50 10.99 12.62
N MET A 305 -11.83 11.01 12.40
CA MET A 305 -12.52 12.14 11.78
C MET A 305 -12.55 13.39 12.66
N THR A 306 -12.59 13.21 13.97
CA THR A 306 -12.66 14.32 14.94
C THR A 306 -11.31 14.61 15.62
N GLY A 307 -10.24 13.90 15.21
CA GLY A 307 -8.92 13.99 15.82
C GLY A 307 -8.36 15.42 15.83
N ASP A 308 -8.54 16.16 14.73
CA ASP A 308 -8.11 17.56 14.63
C ASP A 308 -8.87 18.47 15.59
N ILE A 309 -10.16 18.18 15.86
CA ILE A 309 -11.02 18.95 16.78
C ILE A 309 -10.61 18.69 18.24
N PHE A 310 -10.50 17.42 18.62
CA PHE A 310 -10.17 17.00 19.99
C PHE A 310 -8.65 16.91 20.25
N LYS A 311 -7.83 17.21 19.25
CA LYS A 311 -6.35 17.09 19.28
C LYS A 311 -5.87 15.68 19.68
N ILE A 312 -6.59 14.66 19.22
CA ILE A 312 -6.23 13.25 19.41
C ILE A 312 -5.42 12.81 18.20
N ASP A 313 -4.19 12.38 18.44
CA ASP A 313 -3.32 11.86 17.38
C ASP A 313 -3.87 10.53 16.80
N ALA A 314 -3.70 10.34 15.49
CA ALA A 314 -4.19 9.14 14.80
C ALA A 314 -3.61 7.84 15.39
N THR A 315 -2.38 7.87 15.89
CA THR A 315 -1.72 6.73 16.53
C THR A 315 -2.36 6.42 17.89
N THR A 316 -2.68 7.45 18.67
CA THR A 316 -3.42 7.30 19.94
C THR A 316 -4.77 6.63 19.69
N THR A 317 -5.48 7.06 18.66
CA THR A 317 -6.74 6.43 18.23
C THR A 317 -6.55 4.96 17.91
N ALA A 318 -5.49 4.59 17.17
CA ALA A 318 -5.19 3.20 16.86
C ALA A 318 -4.91 2.36 18.12
N PHE A 319 -4.16 2.90 19.11
CA PHE A 319 -3.95 2.24 20.41
C PHE A 319 -5.26 2.03 21.17
N ILE A 320 -6.16 3.02 21.18
CA ILE A 320 -7.50 2.88 21.79
C ILE A 320 -8.25 1.72 21.15
N GLY A 321 -8.30 1.65 19.81
CA GLY A 321 -8.97 0.58 19.09
C GLY A 321 -8.39 -0.81 19.40
N LEU A 322 -7.08 -0.96 19.37
CA LEU A 322 -6.42 -2.23 19.74
C LEU A 322 -6.71 -2.61 21.20
N THR A 323 -6.65 -1.65 22.12
CA THR A 323 -6.94 -1.89 23.55
C THR A 323 -8.37 -2.38 23.73
N ILE A 324 -9.35 -1.77 23.05
CA ILE A 324 -10.75 -2.24 23.08
C ILE A 324 -10.83 -3.70 22.60
N LEU A 325 -10.17 -4.05 21.48
CA LEU A 325 -10.22 -5.40 20.93
C LEU A 325 -9.55 -6.44 21.84
N LEU A 326 -8.48 -6.06 22.55
CA LEU A 326 -7.81 -6.91 23.52
C LEU A 326 -8.65 -7.09 24.80
N LEU A 327 -9.18 -6.02 25.39
CA LEU A 327 -10.00 -6.08 26.61
C LEU A 327 -11.32 -6.82 26.39
N THR A 328 -11.89 -6.71 25.20
CA THR A 328 -13.13 -7.43 24.82
C THR A 328 -12.87 -8.85 24.35
N GLN A 329 -11.59 -9.29 24.28
CA GLN A 329 -11.14 -10.59 23.80
C GLN A 329 -11.54 -10.93 22.37
N VAL A 330 -11.85 -9.95 21.53
CA VAL A 330 -11.94 -10.12 20.07
C VAL A 330 -10.57 -10.53 19.53
N LEU A 331 -9.53 -9.86 20.02
CA LEU A 331 -8.13 -10.25 19.82
C LEU A 331 -7.52 -10.69 21.15
N THR A 332 -6.61 -11.63 21.07
CA THR A 332 -5.74 -12.02 22.17
C THR A 332 -4.33 -11.47 21.97
N TRP A 333 -3.51 -11.44 23.02
CA TRP A 333 -2.10 -11.06 22.88
C TRP A 333 -1.33 -12.02 21.95
N GLU A 334 -1.76 -13.28 21.85
CA GLU A 334 -1.21 -14.25 20.90
C GLU A 334 -1.51 -13.87 19.44
N ASP A 335 -2.72 -13.34 19.15
CA ASP A 335 -3.05 -12.82 17.84
C ASP A 335 -2.10 -11.66 17.45
N VAL A 336 -1.76 -10.79 18.40
CA VAL A 336 -0.81 -9.67 18.20
C VAL A 336 0.59 -10.21 17.93
N LYS A 337 1.10 -11.12 18.75
CA LYS A 337 2.44 -11.70 18.57
C LYS A 337 2.59 -12.48 17.27
N SER A 338 1.54 -13.17 16.84
CA SER A 338 1.54 -14.00 15.64
C SER A 338 1.31 -13.23 14.34
N GLU A 339 0.98 -11.93 14.39
CA GLU A 339 0.77 -11.12 13.18
C GLU A 339 2.12 -10.69 12.57
N LYS A 340 2.73 -11.63 11.84
CA LYS A 340 4.06 -11.47 11.24
C LYS A 340 4.17 -10.25 10.33
N ALA A 341 3.11 -9.93 9.57
CA ALA A 341 3.12 -8.81 8.64
C ALA A 341 3.25 -7.46 9.36
N ALA A 342 2.67 -7.32 10.56
CA ALA A 342 2.82 -6.12 11.38
C ALA A 342 4.27 -5.92 11.84
N TRP A 343 4.87 -6.97 12.43
CA TRP A 343 6.24 -6.92 12.93
C TRP A 343 7.27 -6.71 11.83
N ASP A 344 7.11 -7.40 10.70
CA ASP A 344 7.95 -7.20 9.53
C ASP A 344 7.84 -5.75 9.03
N THR A 345 6.62 -5.20 8.98
CA THR A 345 6.38 -3.80 8.56
C THR A 345 7.05 -2.81 9.51
N ILE A 346 6.95 -2.98 10.82
CA ILE A 346 7.61 -2.11 11.80
C ILE A 346 9.11 -2.04 11.52
N VAL A 347 9.75 -3.18 11.27
CA VAL A 347 11.20 -3.28 11.05
C VAL A 347 11.63 -2.53 9.79
N TRP A 348 11.07 -2.90 8.63
CA TRP A 348 11.55 -2.30 7.39
C TRP A 348 11.12 -0.83 7.25
N PHE A 349 9.94 -0.47 7.77
CA PHE A 349 9.46 0.90 7.68
C PHE A 349 10.29 1.83 8.58
N ALA A 350 10.57 1.45 9.83
CA ALA A 350 11.44 2.24 10.71
C ALA A 350 12.81 2.49 10.08
N THR A 351 13.39 1.47 9.46
CA THR A 351 14.69 1.59 8.80
C THR A 351 14.68 2.55 7.62
N LEU A 352 13.69 2.44 6.72
CA LEU A 352 13.59 3.32 5.55
C LEU A 352 13.30 4.77 5.96
N VAL A 353 12.44 4.98 6.97
CA VAL A 353 12.16 6.31 7.53
C VAL A 353 13.41 6.91 8.19
N MET A 354 14.16 6.10 8.93
CA MET A 354 15.41 6.55 9.53
C MET A 354 16.40 7.05 8.47
N MET A 355 16.61 6.26 7.41
CA MET A 355 17.57 6.64 6.37
C MET A 355 17.10 7.89 5.59
N ALA A 356 15.84 7.93 5.17
CA ALA A 356 15.28 9.06 4.42
C ALA A 356 15.25 10.34 5.25
N GLY A 357 14.82 10.26 6.53
CA GLY A 357 14.82 11.41 7.45
C GLY A 357 16.23 11.90 7.73
N SER A 358 17.20 11.00 7.96
CA SER A 358 18.58 11.37 8.18
C SER A 358 19.24 11.99 6.94
N LEU A 359 18.89 11.57 5.73
CA LEU A 359 19.33 12.23 4.48
C LEU A 359 18.79 13.66 4.38
N ASN A 360 17.58 13.92 4.86
CA ASN A 360 17.04 15.27 4.98
C ASN A 360 17.80 16.09 6.01
N ASP A 361 17.97 15.56 7.23
CA ASP A 361 18.66 16.23 8.34
C ASP A 361 20.13 16.54 8.01
N LEU A 362 20.82 15.67 7.26
CA LEU A 362 22.19 15.87 6.78
C LEU A 362 22.27 16.83 5.58
N GLY A 363 21.14 17.30 5.04
CA GLY A 363 21.05 18.32 4.00
C GLY A 363 21.11 17.79 2.57
N PHE A 364 21.12 16.46 2.35
CA PHE A 364 21.14 15.90 0.99
C PHE A 364 19.84 16.21 0.21
N ILE A 365 18.68 16.04 0.82
CA ILE A 365 17.39 16.27 0.16
C ILE A 365 17.23 17.75 -0.26
N PRO A 366 17.48 18.75 0.60
CA PRO A 366 17.46 20.16 0.20
C PRO A 366 18.47 20.50 -0.90
N TRP A 367 19.69 19.95 -0.82
CA TRP A 367 20.72 20.14 -1.85
C TRP A 367 20.26 19.61 -3.21
N PHE A 368 19.70 18.39 -3.24
CA PHE A 368 19.19 17.77 -4.46
C PHE A 368 18.04 18.57 -5.08
N GLY A 369 17.10 19.03 -4.26
CA GLY A 369 16.02 19.91 -4.71
C GLY A 369 16.53 21.19 -5.36
N LYS A 370 17.52 21.86 -4.73
CA LYS A 370 18.14 23.06 -5.27
C LYS A 370 18.93 22.80 -6.56
N LEU A 371 19.63 21.68 -6.65
CA LEU A 371 20.34 21.27 -7.86
C LEU A 371 19.39 21.15 -9.06
N ILE A 372 18.27 20.46 -8.87
CA ILE A 372 17.26 20.29 -9.93
C ILE A 372 16.61 21.63 -10.28
N GLN A 373 16.29 22.47 -9.29
CA GLN A 373 15.75 23.81 -9.51
C GLN A 373 16.67 24.66 -10.43
N THR A 374 17.98 24.64 -10.20
CA THR A 374 18.93 25.40 -11.02
C THR A 374 19.00 24.91 -12.46
N GLN A 375 18.77 23.62 -12.70
CA GLN A 375 18.75 23.03 -14.04
C GLN A 375 17.43 23.31 -14.81
N LEU A 376 16.33 23.56 -14.08
CA LEU A 376 14.99 23.75 -14.63
C LEU A 376 14.47 25.19 -14.44
N LEU A 377 15.39 26.18 -14.39
CA LEU A 377 15.06 27.61 -14.25
C LEU A 377 14.06 28.06 -15.33
N GLY A 378 12.98 28.73 -14.87
CA GLY A 378 11.95 29.31 -15.76
C GLY A 378 10.76 28.39 -16.07
N LEU A 379 10.75 27.14 -15.60
CA LEU A 379 9.56 26.28 -15.76
C LEU A 379 8.49 26.66 -14.72
N ALA A 380 7.31 27.07 -15.21
CA ALA A 380 6.18 27.36 -14.32
C ALA A 380 5.78 26.12 -13.51
N TRP A 381 5.44 26.31 -12.24
CA TRP A 381 5.05 25.20 -11.37
C TRP A 381 3.84 24.41 -11.91
N THR A 382 2.95 25.05 -12.65
CA THR A 382 1.78 24.42 -13.31
C THR A 382 2.17 23.41 -14.39
N ILE A 383 3.39 23.51 -14.93
CA ILE A 383 3.97 22.54 -15.87
C ILE A 383 4.82 21.51 -15.12
N ALA A 384 5.59 21.97 -14.12
CA ALA A 384 6.43 21.11 -13.31
C ALA A 384 5.60 20.05 -12.55
N PHE A 385 4.48 20.44 -11.96
CA PHE A 385 3.59 19.57 -11.19
C PHE A 385 3.15 18.32 -11.99
N PRO A 386 2.48 18.43 -13.16
CA PRO A 386 2.09 17.25 -13.91
C PRO A 386 3.28 16.41 -14.39
N ILE A 387 4.41 17.01 -14.74
CA ILE A 387 5.62 16.27 -15.13
C ILE A 387 6.11 15.42 -13.98
N ILE A 388 6.22 15.97 -12.77
CA ILE A 388 6.65 15.24 -11.57
C ILE A 388 5.71 14.06 -11.30
N ILE A 389 4.40 14.27 -11.38
CA ILE A 389 3.41 13.21 -11.17
C ILE A 389 3.53 12.13 -12.23
N LEU A 390 3.69 12.48 -13.51
CA LEU A 390 3.87 11.52 -14.60
C LEU A 390 5.18 10.72 -14.44
N VAL A 391 6.29 11.39 -14.10
CA VAL A 391 7.56 10.71 -13.81
C VAL A 391 7.39 9.73 -12.66
N TYR A 392 6.75 10.15 -11.57
CA TYR A 392 6.50 9.29 -10.42
C TYR A 392 5.57 8.12 -10.78
N PHE A 393 4.52 8.36 -11.53
CA PHE A 393 3.57 7.32 -11.95
C PHE A 393 4.26 6.28 -12.85
N PHE A 394 4.92 6.70 -13.93
CA PHE A 394 5.50 5.78 -14.91
C PHE A 394 6.80 5.11 -14.45
N SER A 395 7.59 5.74 -13.58
CA SER A 395 8.76 5.09 -13.00
C SER A 395 8.42 3.83 -12.21
N HIS A 396 7.13 3.64 -11.84
CA HIS A 396 6.69 2.42 -11.15
C HIS A 396 6.84 1.14 -11.97
N TYR A 397 6.95 1.21 -13.29
CA TYR A 397 7.34 0.03 -14.10
C TYR A 397 8.67 -0.60 -13.67
N LEU A 398 9.54 0.18 -13.01
CA LEU A 398 10.84 -0.29 -12.52
C LEU A 398 10.77 -0.90 -11.11
N PHE A 399 9.62 -0.78 -10.42
CA PHE A 399 9.48 -1.18 -9.04
C PHE A 399 8.46 -2.33 -8.88
N ALA A 400 8.88 -3.39 -8.18
CA ALA A 400 8.01 -4.52 -7.83
C ALA A 400 7.30 -4.34 -6.46
N SER A 401 7.39 -3.15 -5.87
CA SER A 401 6.80 -2.83 -4.56
C SER A 401 6.45 -1.35 -4.49
N ALA A 402 5.18 -1.05 -4.24
CA ALA A 402 4.72 0.33 -4.02
C ALA A 402 5.45 1.00 -2.84
N THR A 403 5.67 0.27 -1.76
CA THR A 403 6.37 0.79 -0.58
C THR A 403 7.83 1.14 -0.87
N ALA A 404 8.54 0.27 -1.62
CA ALA A 404 9.92 0.56 -2.03
C ALA A 404 9.98 1.78 -2.95
N HIS A 405 9.01 1.95 -3.85
CA HIS A 405 8.93 3.10 -4.73
C HIS A 405 8.68 4.40 -3.95
N VAL A 406 7.71 4.41 -3.02
CA VAL A 406 7.47 5.56 -2.13
C VAL A 406 8.74 5.90 -1.35
N ALA A 407 9.39 4.92 -0.74
CA ALA A 407 10.61 5.13 0.03
C ALA A 407 11.75 5.72 -0.81
N ALA A 408 11.90 5.27 -2.06
CA ALA A 408 12.97 5.71 -2.95
C ALA A 408 12.75 7.10 -3.54
N MET A 409 11.52 7.48 -3.87
CA MET A 409 11.30 8.62 -4.74
C MET A 409 10.43 9.74 -4.14
N TYR A 410 9.54 9.44 -3.19
CA TYR A 410 8.56 10.42 -2.70
C TYR A 410 9.24 11.68 -2.14
N ALA A 411 10.16 11.54 -1.17
CA ALA A 411 10.80 12.69 -0.52
C ALA A 411 11.63 13.52 -1.50
N ALA A 412 12.34 12.87 -2.41
CA ALA A 412 13.15 13.54 -3.41
C ALA A 412 12.30 14.36 -4.39
N LEU A 413 11.22 13.75 -4.95
CA LEU A 413 10.31 14.43 -5.87
C LEU A 413 9.51 15.54 -5.19
N LEU A 414 9.13 15.35 -3.92
CA LEU A 414 8.47 16.39 -3.13
C LEU A 414 9.41 17.59 -2.95
N ALA A 415 10.66 17.37 -2.56
CA ALA A 415 11.65 18.45 -2.41
C ALA A 415 11.92 19.18 -3.74
N VAL A 416 12.05 18.45 -4.84
CA VAL A 416 12.21 19.03 -6.18
C VAL A 416 11.03 19.92 -6.54
N GLY A 417 9.80 19.42 -6.38
CA GLY A 417 8.62 20.21 -6.75
C GLY A 417 8.43 21.44 -5.87
N ILE A 418 8.71 21.35 -4.56
CA ILE A 418 8.72 22.53 -3.67
C ILE A 418 9.75 23.56 -4.14
N ALA A 419 10.97 23.12 -4.48
CA ALA A 419 12.00 24.00 -5.02
C ALA A 419 11.60 24.68 -6.34
N MET A 420 10.74 24.04 -7.14
CA MET A 420 10.14 24.58 -8.37
C MET A 420 8.89 25.44 -8.13
N GLY A 421 8.51 25.69 -6.88
CA GLY A 421 7.37 26.53 -6.52
C GLY A 421 6.01 25.84 -6.59
N VAL A 422 5.96 24.51 -6.70
CA VAL A 422 4.70 23.76 -6.58
C VAL A 422 4.16 23.90 -5.16
N PRO A 423 2.86 24.20 -4.96
CA PRO A 423 2.27 24.26 -3.63
C PRO A 423 2.55 22.97 -2.84
N PRO A 424 3.20 23.05 -1.65
CA PRO A 424 3.74 21.88 -0.97
C PRO A 424 2.69 20.83 -0.61
N LEU A 425 1.54 21.26 -0.07
CA LEU A 425 0.46 20.36 0.33
C LEU A 425 -0.19 19.66 -0.87
N LEU A 426 -0.40 20.39 -1.98
CA LEU A 426 -0.91 19.84 -3.23
C LEU A 426 -0.02 18.71 -3.73
N LEU A 427 1.30 18.97 -3.81
CA LEU A 427 2.25 17.99 -4.31
C LEU A 427 2.36 16.79 -3.39
N ALA A 428 2.44 17.01 -2.07
CA ALA A 428 2.55 15.94 -1.08
C ALA A 428 1.33 15.00 -1.14
N LEU A 429 0.12 15.54 -1.22
CA LEU A 429 -1.11 14.76 -1.33
C LEU A 429 -1.17 14.00 -2.66
N MET A 430 -0.89 14.66 -3.79
CA MET A 430 -1.00 14.00 -5.09
C MET A 430 0.06 12.89 -5.27
N LEU A 431 1.30 13.10 -4.83
CA LEU A 431 2.30 12.03 -4.77
C LEU A 431 1.84 10.88 -3.88
N GLY A 432 1.24 11.18 -2.71
CA GLY A 432 0.71 10.19 -1.80
C GLY A 432 -0.39 9.33 -2.45
N PHE A 433 -1.36 9.95 -3.10
CA PHE A 433 -2.44 9.25 -3.81
C PHE A 433 -1.89 8.42 -4.98
N THR A 434 -0.97 9.00 -5.75
CA THR A 434 -0.29 8.31 -6.86
C THR A 434 0.43 7.05 -6.36
N GLY A 435 0.91 7.05 -5.11
CA GLY A 435 1.53 5.91 -4.44
C GLY A 435 0.69 4.63 -4.34
N SER A 436 -0.62 4.74 -4.57
CA SER A 436 -1.51 3.59 -4.73
C SER A 436 -1.96 3.42 -6.18
N LEU A 437 -2.22 4.53 -6.91
CA LEU A 437 -2.83 4.51 -8.24
C LEU A 437 -1.93 3.92 -9.31
N TYR A 438 -0.61 4.11 -9.25
CA TYR A 438 0.34 3.50 -10.20
C TYR A 438 0.36 1.97 -10.13
N GLY A 439 -0.21 1.38 -9.05
CA GLY A 439 -0.40 -0.06 -8.94
C GLY A 439 -1.13 -0.69 -10.12
N THR A 440 -1.89 0.08 -10.89
CA THR A 440 -2.58 -0.40 -12.11
C THR A 440 -1.64 -0.92 -13.19
N LEU A 441 -0.40 -0.42 -13.26
CA LEU A 441 0.48 -0.57 -14.43
C LEU A 441 0.97 -2.01 -14.66
N THR A 442 1.31 -2.76 -13.61
CA THR A 442 1.91 -4.09 -13.78
C THR A 442 1.32 -5.14 -12.83
N HIS A 443 1.48 -6.41 -13.19
CA HIS A 443 1.02 -7.54 -12.38
C HIS A 443 1.90 -7.81 -11.13
N TYR A 444 2.92 -7.02 -10.92
CA TYR A 444 3.81 -7.06 -9.75
C TYR A 444 3.87 -5.73 -8.98
N ALA A 445 3.13 -4.72 -9.43
CA ALA A 445 3.23 -3.35 -8.93
C ALA A 445 2.92 -3.19 -7.44
N HIS A 446 2.03 -4.00 -6.91
CA HIS A 446 1.54 -3.88 -5.55
C HIS A 446 1.44 -5.25 -4.88
N GLY A 447 1.47 -5.33 -3.55
CA GLY A 447 1.40 -6.61 -2.84
C GLY A 447 0.17 -7.47 -3.17
N THR A 448 -0.93 -6.84 -3.57
CA THR A 448 -2.16 -7.50 -4.03
C THR A 448 -2.09 -7.99 -5.48
N ALA A 449 -1.29 -7.37 -6.33
CA ALA A 449 -1.23 -7.68 -7.76
C ALA A 449 -0.91 -9.15 -8.04
N PRO A 450 0.14 -9.77 -7.43
CA PRO A 450 0.42 -11.19 -7.65
C PRO A 450 -0.71 -12.12 -7.20
N VAL A 451 -1.50 -11.73 -6.19
CA VAL A 451 -2.63 -12.54 -5.70
C VAL A 451 -3.76 -12.58 -6.74
N PHE A 452 -4.15 -11.40 -7.25
CA PHE A 452 -5.19 -11.31 -8.27
C PHE A 452 -4.73 -11.85 -9.62
N PHE A 453 -3.51 -11.54 -10.06
CA PHE A 453 -2.93 -12.05 -11.30
C PHE A 453 -2.73 -13.58 -11.24
N GLY A 454 -2.26 -14.09 -10.11
CA GLY A 454 -2.08 -15.52 -9.86
C GLY A 454 -3.39 -16.32 -9.85
N SER A 455 -4.56 -15.65 -9.91
CA SER A 455 -5.84 -16.32 -10.12
C SER A 455 -5.93 -17.06 -11.47
N GLY A 456 -5.13 -16.65 -12.45
CA GLY A 456 -5.10 -17.23 -13.78
C GLY A 456 -6.16 -16.70 -14.75
N TYR A 457 -7.07 -15.83 -14.32
CA TYR A 457 -8.14 -15.30 -15.17
C TYR A 457 -7.70 -14.30 -16.24
N VAL A 458 -6.54 -13.65 -16.07
CA VAL A 458 -6.08 -12.55 -16.94
C VAL A 458 -4.63 -12.79 -17.32
N ASP A 459 -4.32 -12.73 -18.60
CA ASP A 459 -2.95 -12.81 -19.10
C ASP A 459 -2.19 -11.48 -18.95
N VAL A 460 -0.86 -11.52 -19.09
CA VAL A 460 0.02 -10.35 -18.90
C VAL A 460 -0.33 -9.21 -19.86
N LYS A 461 -0.64 -9.51 -21.13
CA LYS A 461 -0.94 -8.49 -22.13
C LYS A 461 -2.20 -7.71 -21.77
N HIS A 462 -3.28 -8.40 -21.45
CA HIS A 462 -4.54 -7.76 -21.04
C HIS A 462 -4.38 -7.00 -19.72
N TRP A 463 -3.60 -7.55 -18.75
CA TRP A 463 -3.33 -6.86 -17.51
C TRP A 463 -2.65 -5.51 -17.74
N TRP A 464 -1.58 -5.49 -18.53
CA TRP A 464 -0.79 -4.28 -18.76
C TRP A 464 -1.53 -3.25 -19.61
N THR A 465 -2.20 -3.69 -20.70
CA THR A 465 -2.93 -2.77 -21.59
C THR A 465 -4.13 -2.14 -20.88
N THR A 466 -4.92 -2.94 -20.19
CA THR A 466 -6.08 -2.42 -19.43
C THR A 466 -5.60 -1.60 -18.23
N GLY A 467 -4.54 -2.05 -17.55
CA GLY A 467 -3.92 -1.33 -16.44
C GLY A 467 -3.43 0.06 -16.82
N LEU A 468 -2.83 0.20 -18.01
CA LEU A 468 -2.42 1.51 -18.55
C LEU A 468 -3.63 2.42 -18.82
N ILE A 469 -4.68 1.89 -19.48
CA ILE A 469 -5.90 2.65 -19.75
C ILE A 469 -6.56 3.14 -18.47
N ILE A 470 -6.72 2.25 -17.49
CA ILE A 470 -7.32 2.60 -16.19
C ILE A 470 -6.42 3.55 -15.42
N GLY A 471 -5.10 3.36 -15.48
CA GLY A 471 -4.13 4.24 -14.83
C GLY A 471 -4.18 5.67 -15.36
N ILE A 472 -4.26 5.84 -16.70
CA ILE A 472 -4.43 7.16 -17.32
C ILE A 472 -5.78 7.78 -16.92
N ALA A 473 -6.85 6.99 -16.89
CA ALA A 473 -8.16 7.48 -16.45
C ALA A 473 -8.14 7.95 -14.99
N LEU A 474 -7.48 7.19 -14.10
CA LEU A 474 -7.29 7.59 -12.70
C LEU A 474 -6.48 8.87 -12.59
N LEU A 475 -5.36 9.00 -13.31
CA LEU A 475 -4.60 10.25 -13.33
C LEU A 475 -5.46 11.44 -13.78
N ALA A 476 -6.25 11.26 -14.85
CA ALA A 476 -7.14 12.31 -15.34
C ALA A 476 -8.21 12.70 -14.30
N ILE A 477 -8.80 11.73 -13.59
CA ILE A 477 -9.78 12.00 -12.53
C ILE A 477 -9.11 12.74 -11.36
N TRP A 478 -7.97 12.24 -10.86
CA TRP A 478 -7.32 12.79 -9.67
C TRP A 478 -6.66 14.14 -9.95
N MET A 479 -5.98 14.32 -11.08
CA MET A 479 -5.41 15.62 -11.45
C MET A 479 -6.46 16.63 -11.91
N GLY A 480 -7.48 16.18 -12.65
CA GLY A 480 -8.54 17.07 -13.18
C GLY A 480 -9.58 17.40 -12.12
N LEU A 481 -10.45 16.42 -11.79
CA LEU A 481 -11.53 16.63 -10.82
C LEU A 481 -10.98 16.85 -9.40
N GLY A 482 -9.94 16.11 -9.02
CA GLY A 482 -9.23 16.33 -7.75
C GLY A 482 -8.60 17.71 -7.69
N GLY A 483 -7.92 18.16 -8.77
CA GLY A 483 -7.35 19.49 -8.85
C GLY A 483 -8.41 20.60 -8.67
N LEU A 484 -9.57 20.47 -9.31
CA LEU A 484 -10.70 21.40 -9.11
C LEU A 484 -11.18 21.39 -7.65
N TRP A 485 -11.34 20.21 -7.06
CA TRP A 485 -11.75 20.05 -5.65
C TRP A 485 -10.75 20.71 -4.71
N TRP A 486 -9.46 20.52 -4.91
CA TRP A 486 -8.39 21.06 -4.08
C TRP A 486 -8.28 22.57 -4.19
N LYS A 487 -8.57 23.14 -5.36
CA LYS A 487 -8.67 24.59 -5.52
C LYS A 487 -9.86 25.16 -4.74
N VAL A 488 -11.04 24.53 -4.81
CA VAL A 488 -12.25 24.96 -4.09
C VAL A 488 -12.06 24.86 -2.57
N THR A 489 -11.31 23.84 -2.10
CA THR A 489 -11.06 23.60 -0.67
C THR A 489 -9.86 24.35 -0.13
N GLY A 490 -9.17 25.15 -0.95
CA GLY A 490 -8.03 25.97 -0.50
C GLY A 490 -6.76 25.18 -0.20
N ILE A 491 -6.57 24.00 -0.83
CA ILE A 491 -5.32 23.24 -0.70
C ILE A 491 -4.19 23.96 -1.47
N TYR A 492 -4.54 24.71 -2.52
CA TYR A 492 -3.61 25.57 -3.28
C TYR A 492 -4.33 26.76 -3.89
#